data_30367c4c50375fd10010b0a617d4e3da
#
_entry.id   30367c4c50375fd10010b0a617d4e3da
#
_cell.length_a   1.000
_cell.length_b   1.000
_cell.length_c   1.000
_cell.angle_alpha   90.00
_cell.angle_beta   90.00
_cell.angle_gamma   90.00
#
_symmetry.space_group_name_H-M   'P 1'
#
loop_
_entity.id
_entity.type
_entity.pdbx_description
1 polymer ?
#
loop_
_entity_poly.entity_id
_entity_poly.type
_entity_poly.pdbx_seq_one_letter_code
_entity_poly.pdbx_strand_id
1 'polypeptide(L)'
;VVLVIQADPGFDLPETEDTDESLLPQFSGYRNFMDHIVAQTEKYAGQVLLVHGDTHFFKIDKPLYSPNKLLPNLTRVQTFGSPSLHWVKVTVNPASEQVFMVQPMIVKQP
;
A
#
# COMPACT_ATOMS: atom_id res chain seq x y z
N VAL A 1 -12.45 4.17 -1.41
CA VAL A 1 -12.34 2.97 -0.56
C VAL A 1 -11.00 2.95 0.14
N VAL A 2 -11.01 2.69 1.44
CA VAL A 2 -9.79 2.50 2.23
C VAL A 2 -9.82 1.07 2.78
N LEU A 3 -8.74 0.33 2.50
CA LEU A 3 -8.53 -1.02 3.00
C LEU A 3 -7.36 -0.99 3.97
N VAL A 4 -7.55 -1.51 5.18
CA VAL A 4 -6.51 -1.54 6.22
C VAL A 4 -6.25 -2.97 6.62
N ILE A 5 -5.01 -3.41 6.47
CA ILE A 5 -4.54 -4.74 6.90
C ILE A 5 -3.22 -4.59 7.65
N GLN A 6 -2.81 -5.60 8.37
CA GLN A 6 -1.56 -5.56 9.11
C GLN A 6 -0.36 -5.94 8.23
N ALA A 7 -0.44 -7.04 7.54
CA ALA A 7 0.68 -7.62 6.81
C ALA A 7 0.86 -6.98 5.43
N ASP A 8 2.11 -6.92 4.97
CA ASP A 8 2.40 -6.65 3.57
C ASP A 8 1.90 -7.82 2.73
N PRO A 9 0.95 -7.58 1.81
CA PRO A 9 0.37 -8.68 1.03
C PRO A 9 1.24 -9.16 -0.12
N GLY A 10 2.35 -8.46 -0.40
CA GLY A 10 3.26 -8.75 -1.50
C GLY A 10 2.91 -8.02 -2.79
N PHE A 11 3.94 -7.36 -3.35
CA PHE A 11 3.86 -6.69 -4.65
C PHE A 11 5.12 -7.00 -5.45
N ASP A 12 5.03 -6.88 -6.78
CA ASP A 12 6.21 -7.00 -7.63
C ASP A 12 7.14 -5.81 -7.36
N LEU A 13 8.44 -6.09 -7.29
CA LEU A 13 9.47 -5.10 -7.11
C LEU A 13 10.30 -4.98 -8.38
N PRO A 14 10.93 -3.81 -8.62
CA PRO A 14 11.89 -3.68 -9.70
C PRO A 14 13.03 -4.70 -9.57
N GLU A 15 13.49 -5.23 -10.70
CA GLU A 15 14.56 -6.24 -10.72
C GLU A 15 15.87 -5.79 -10.06
N THR A 16 16.06 -4.47 -9.91
CA THR A 16 17.27 -3.90 -9.30
C THR A 16 17.23 -3.86 -7.78
N GLU A 17 16.10 -4.19 -7.15
CA GLU A 17 15.97 -4.18 -5.69
C GLU A 17 16.20 -5.57 -5.12
N ASP A 18 16.87 -5.63 -3.96
CA ASP A 18 16.90 -6.84 -3.15
C ASP A 18 15.48 -7.16 -2.69
N THR A 19 15.01 -8.33 -3.08
CA THR A 19 13.64 -8.72 -2.88
C THR A 19 13.57 -9.95 -1.96
N ASP A 20 12.77 -9.84 -0.91
CA ASP A 20 12.32 -11.02 -0.17
C ASP A 20 11.25 -11.71 -1.01
N GLU A 21 11.56 -12.87 -1.55
CA GLU A 21 10.67 -13.62 -2.43
C GLU A 21 9.31 -13.92 -1.78
N SER A 22 9.27 -14.04 -0.45
CA SER A 22 8.00 -14.28 0.27
C SER A 22 7.02 -13.12 0.15
N LEU A 23 7.51 -11.92 -0.19
CA LEU A 23 6.69 -10.73 -0.39
C LEU A 23 6.21 -10.56 -1.83
N LEU A 24 6.67 -11.40 -2.76
CA LEU A 24 6.18 -11.37 -4.13
C LEU A 24 4.79 -12.01 -4.23
N PRO A 25 3.89 -11.48 -5.09
CA PRO A 25 2.53 -11.99 -5.18
C PRO A 25 2.42 -13.51 -5.41
N GLN A 26 3.29 -14.06 -6.26
CA GLN A 26 3.24 -15.48 -6.60
C GLN A 26 3.66 -16.42 -5.46
N PHE A 27 4.37 -15.91 -4.45
CA PHE A 27 4.82 -16.67 -3.28
C PHE A 27 4.09 -16.31 -1.99
N SER A 28 3.27 -15.27 -2.04
CA SER A 28 2.56 -14.76 -0.88
C SER A 28 1.35 -15.64 -0.52
N GLY A 29 1.13 -15.86 0.76
CA GLY A 29 -0.12 -16.46 1.26
C GLY A 29 -1.36 -15.57 1.05
N TYR A 30 -1.15 -14.31 0.65
CA TYR A 30 -2.21 -13.36 0.36
C TYR A 30 -2.57 -13.30 -1.13
N ARG A 31 -2.09 -14.22 -1.95
CA ARG A 31 -2.30 -14.17 -3.40
C ARG A 31 -3.77 -14.07 -3.79
N ASN A 32 -4.62 -14.92 -3.23
CA ASN A 32 -6.06 -14.90 -3.55
C ASN A 32 -6.71 -13.59 -3.13
N PHE A 33 -6.33 -13.07 -1.97
CA PHE A 33 -6.79 -11.76 -1.50
C PHE A 33 -6.39 -10.65 -2.47
N MET A 34 -5.12 -10.62 -2.88
CA MET A 34 -4.61 -9.60 -3.80
C MET A 34 -5.22 -9.71 -5.19
N ASP A 35 -5.39 -10.93 -5.71
CA ASP A 35 -6.07 -11.15 -7.00
C ASP A 35 -7.49 -10.56 -6.97
N HIS A 36 -8.19 -10.74 -5.86
CA HIS A 36 -9.53 -10.18 -5.69
C HIS A 36 -9.52 -8.66 -5.62
N ILE A 37 -8.61 -8.08 -4.85
CA ILE A 37 -8.45 -6.61 -4.72
C ILE A 37 -8.14 -5.99 -6.10
N VAL A 38 -7.21 -6.59 -6.85
CA VAL A 38 -6.86 -6.12 -8.18
C VAL A 38 -8.06 -6.15 -9.10
N ALA A 39 -8.78 -7.28 -9.16
CA ALA A 39 -9.94 -7.43 -10.02
C ALA A 39 -11.05 -6.42 -9.69
N GLN A 40 -11.32 -6.17 -8.41
CA GLN A 40 -12.33 -5.21 -7.99
C GLN A 40 -11.89 -3.77 -8.24
N THR A 41 -10.63 -3.45 -8.00
CA THR A 41 -10.07 -2.12 -8.21
C THR A 41 -10.12 -1.72 -9.68
N GLU A 42 -9.85 -2.64 -10.58
CA GLU A 42 -9.94 -2.40 -12.03
C GLU A 42 -11.35 -1.98 -12.48
N LYS A 43 -12.36 -2.49 -11.82
CA LYS A 43 -13.77 -2.21 -12.14
C LYS A 43 -14.29 -0.95 -11.45
N TYR A 44 -13.56 -0.46 -10.45
CA TYR A 44 -14.00 0.65 -9.62
C TYR A 44 -13.58 1.98 -10.22
N ALA A 45 -14.53 2.90 -10.35
CA ALA A 45 -14.27 4.21 -10.96
C ALA A 45 -13.57 5.19 -10.02
N GLY A 46 -13.51 4.90 -8.72
CA GLY A 46 -12.92 5.78 -7.70
C GLY A 46 -11.52 5.36 -7.30
N GLN A 47 -11.00 6.01 -6.27
CA GLN A 47 -9.67 5.75 -5.72
C GLN A 47 -9.72 4.71 -4.62
N VAL A 48 -8.71 3.85 -4.57
CA VAL A 48 -8.52 2.84 -3.55
C VAL A 48 -7.20 3.09 -2.83
N LEU A 49 -7.24 3.13 -1.51
CA LEU A 49 -6.06 3.24 -0.66
C LEU A 49 -5.91 1.95 0.14
N LEU A 50 -4.79 1.27 -0.07
CA LEU A 50 -4.42 0.11 0.74
C LEU A 50 -3.39 0.53 1.77
N VAL A 51 -3.71 0.37 3.05
CA VAL A 51 -2.85 0.73 4.17
C VAL A 51 -2.42 -0.54 4.90
N HIS A 52 -1.11 -0.71 5.10
CA HIS A 52 -0.59 -1.84 5.84
C HIS A 52 0.64 -1.47 6.68
N GLY A 53 1.01 -2.33 7.62
CA GLY A 53 2.21 -2.23 8.42
C GLY A 53 3.30 -3.19 7.95
N ASP A 54 3.80 -4.00 8.87
CA ASP A 54 4.72 -5.12 8.71
C ASP A 54 6.19 -4.74 8.72
N THR A 55 6.69 -4.00 7.75
CA THR A 55 8.13 -3.71 7.62
C THR A 55 8.59 -2.48 8.41
N HIS A 56 7.69 -1.73 9.03
CA HIS A 56 7.94 -0.64 9.98
C HIS A 56 8.48 0.67 9.40
N PHE A 57 8.58 0.82 8.07
CA PHE A 57 9.02 2.06 7.44
C PHE A 57 7.88 2.71 6.67
N PHE A 58 7.76 4.03 6.78
CA PHE A 58 6.78 4.77 5.98
C PHE A 58 7.11 4.68 4.50
N LYS A 59 6.10 4.34 3.71
CA LYS A 59 6.20 4.30 2.26
C LYS A 59 4.84 4.59 1.64
N ILE A 60 4.83 5.39 0.60
CA ILE A 60 3.65 5.62 -0.23
C ILE A 60 4.05 5.44 -1.68
N ASP A 61 3.33 4.60 -2.41
CA ASP A 61 3.63 4.31 -3.81
C ASP A 61 2.42 3.79 -4.57
N LYS A 62 2.63 3.57 -5.86
CA LYS A 62 1.73 2.82 -6.73
C LYS A 62 2.44 1.53 -7.14
N PRO A 63 2.28 0.48 -6.33
CA PRO A 63 3.07 -0.74 -6.52
C PRO A 63 2.62 -1.50 -7.76
N LEU A 64 3.57 -2.23 -8.34
CA LEU A 64 3.27 -3.16 -9.42
C LEU A 64 2.67 -4.43 -8.86
N TYR A 65 1.70 -4.97 -9.56
CA TYR A 65 1.17 -6.30 -9.31
C TYR A 65 1.33 -7.16 -10.56
N SER A 66 1.87 -8.29 -10.38
CA SER A 66 2.38 -9.33 -11.27
C SER A 66 1.99 -9.25 -12.75
N PRO A 67 2.99 -9.31 -13.63
CA PRO A 67 4.40 -8.96 -13.46
C PRO A 67 4.70 -7.48 -13.69
N ASN A 68 3.85 -6.73 -14.37
CA ASN A 68 4.09 -5.33 -14.72
C ASN A 68 2.81 -4.50 -14.64
N LYS A 69 1.85 -4.96 -13.86
CA LYS A 69 0.53 -4.34 -13.81
C LYS A 69 0.52 -3.21 -12.79
N LEU A 70 0.26 -2.01 -13.27
CA LEU A 70 -0.01 -0.86 -12.42
C LEU A 70 -1.49 -0.52 -12.49
N LEU A 71 -2.11 -0.33 -11.32
CA LEU A 71 -3.49 0.14 -11.21
C LEU A 71 -3.47 1.65 -10.92
N PRO A 72 -3.90 2.51 -11.87
CA PRO A 72 -3.81 3.95 -11.68
C PRO A 72 -4.58 4.47 -10.46
N ASN A 73 -5.65 3.77 -10.09
CA ASN A 73 -6.52 4.16 -8.98
C ASN A 73 -6.20 3.44 -7.66
N LEU A 74 -5.12 2.68 -7.57
CA LEU A 74 -4.65 2.06 -6.32
C LEU A 74 -3.40 2.76 -5.83
N THR A 75 -3.41 3.16 -4.56
CA THR A 75 -2.24 3.68 -3.85
C THR A 75 -2.01 2.82 -2.61
N ARG A 76 -0.75 2.43 -2.38
CA ARG A 76 -0.37 1.71 -1.17
C ARG A 76 0.31 2.66 -0.20
N VAL A 77 -0.04 2.54 1.08
CA VAL A 77 0.64 3.21 2.19
C VAL A 77 1.12 2.15 3.16
N GLN A 78 2.41 2.15 3.43
CA GLN A 78 3.02 1.39 4.49
C GLN A 78 3.29 2.33 5.66
N THR A 79 2.82 1.97 6.83
CA THR A 79 2.94 2.82 8.01
C THR A 79 4.25 2.58 8.76
N PHE A 80 4.58 3.49 9.65
CA PHE A 80 5.64 3.29 10.63
C PHE A 80 5.29 2.11 11.55
N GLY A 81 6.31 1.55 12.19
CA GLY A 81 6.16 0.53 13.21
C GLY A 81 7.23 0.67 14.28
N SER A 82 7.20 -0.24 15.27
CA SER A 82 8.17 -0.23 16.38
C SER A 82 9.62 -0.18 15.85
N PRO A 83 10.53 0.60 16.49
CA PRO A 83 10.33 1.37 17.71
C PRO A 83 9.81 2.80 17.49
N SER A 84 9.40 3.14 16.28
CA SER A 84 8.93 4.48 15.95
C SER A 84 7.54 4.75 16.54
N LEU A 85 7.34 5.97 17.04
CA LEU A 85 6.04 6.46 17.50
C LEU A 85 5.36 7.35 16.46
N HIS A 86 5.97 7.48 15.27
CA HIS A 86 5.40 8.27 14.19
C HIS A 86 4.13 7.61 13.66
N TRP A 87 3.27 8.40 13.06
CA TRP A 87 1.99 7.92 12.54
C TRP A 87 1.69 8.56 11.19
N VAL A 88 0.64 8.09 10.55
CA VAL A 88 0.26 8.56 9.23
C VAL A 88 -1.14 9.16 9.31
N LYS A 89 -1.29 10.36 8.76
CA LYS A 89 -2.57 11.04 8.64
C LYS A 89 -3.08 10.90 7.21
N VAL A 90 -4.30 10.41 7.07
CA VAL A 90 -4.99 10.36 5.78
C VAL A 90 -6.15 11.34 5.83
N THR A 91 -6.16 12.27 4.88
CA THR A 91 -7.27 13.21 4.69
C THR A 91 -8.04 12.78 3.45
N VAL A 92 -9.36 12.71 3.57
CA VAL A 92 -10.25 12.30 2.48
C VAL A 92 -10.97 13.55 1.95
N ASN A 93 -10.81 13.82 0.66
CA ASN A 93 -11.51 14.91 -0.02
C ASN A 93 -12.18 14.38 -1.29
N PRO A 94 -13.49 14.09 -1.25
CA PRO A 94 -14.22 13.55 -2.40
C PRO A 94 -14.25 14.48 -3.62
N ALA A 95 -14.00 15.78 -3.41
CA ALA A 95 -13.95 16.76 -4.51
C ALA A 95 -12.63 16.76 -5.28
N SER A 96 -11.59 16.13 -4.73
CA SER A 96 -10.29 16.00 -5.39
C SER A 96 -10.25 14.72 -6.24
N GLU A 97 -9.61 14.77 -7.42
CA GLU A 97 -9.40 13.56 -8.24
C GLU A 97 -8.61 12.50 -7.49
N GLN A 98 -7.65 12.89 -6.66
CA GLN A 98 -6.82 11.96 -5.90
C GLN A 98 -7.51 11.44 -4.64
N VAL A 99 -8.54 12.12 -4.17
CA VAL A 99 -9.36 11.79 -3.00
C VAL A 99 -8.55 11.79 -1.70
N PHE A 100 -7.41 11.09 -1.66
CA PHE A 100 -6.61 10.87 -0.45
C PHE A 100 -5.37 11.73 -0.44
N MET A 101 -5.15 12.43 0.68
CA MET A 101 -3.90 13.09 1.02
C MET A 101 -3.26 12.33 2.17
N VAL A 102 -2.03 11.85 2.00
CA VAL A 102 -1.31 11.03 2.98
C VAL A 102 -0.12 11.82 3.50
N GLN A 103 -0.02 11.96 4.82
CA GLN A 103 1.04 12.73 5.46
C GLN A 103 1.69 11.92 6.57
N PRO A 104 3.04 11.76 6.54
CA PRO A 104 3.75 11.20 7.68
C PRO A 104 3.79 12.25 8.81
N MET A 105 3.40 11.84 9.99
CA MET A 105 3.36 12.70 11.18
C MET A 105 4.47 12.30 12.13
N ILE A 106 5.48 13.15 12.23
CA ILE A 106 6.66 12.88 13.03
C ILE A 106 6.44 13.36 14.45
N VAL A 107 6.54 12.43 15.38
CA VAL A 107 6.48 12.76 16.81
C VAL A 107 7.86 13.25 17.26
N LYS A 108 7.90 14.45 17.78
CA LYS A 108 9.15 15.01 18.29
C LYS A 108 9.51 14.31 19.60
N GLN A 109 10.77 13.91 19.72
CA GLN A 109 11.30 13.42 20.98
C GLN A 109 11.51 14.61 21.92
N PRO A 110 11.22 14.44 23.25
CA PRO A 110 11.46 15.48 24.23
C PRO A 110 12.95 15.75 24.44
#